data_3439d9e4aa913245c780fa40324a85b0
#
_entry.id   3439d9e4aa913245c780fa40324a85b0
#
_cell.length_a   1.000
_cell.length_b   1.000
_cell.length_c   1.000
_cell.angle_alpha   90.00
_cell.angle_beta   90.00
_cell.angle_gamma   90.00
#
_symmetry.space_group_name_H-M   'P 1'
#
loop_
_entity.id
_entity.type
_entity.pdbx_description
1 polymer ?
#
loop_
_entity_poly.entity_id
_entity_poly.type
_entity_poly.pdbx_seq_one_letter_code
_entity_poly.pdbx_strand_id
1 'polypeptide(L)'
;MAHSKKHKKPNKIHHQITKKKSVKITPKVSSSSSNVSQKIRLKVIGVGGAGGNVVTRLYDRRIEGVELVSINTDWQGLKHSKADMKIQIGKMACRGLGAGMDPVKGKEAAEESIEDITKAVQNSDLIFIATGLGGGTGSGASPLVANLARQVGALTIAVVTKPFSFEGEKRLEIADEAWQKLFSEVDAIVTIPNDRVFNIIDEKTPILEAFFKIDEVLREGVKGISDLIAYPGLINLDFANIKTIMSNAGSSLLGLGKARGADRAKIAAQRAISSPLLDISIEGATKVLFNVSGGKDMSLVEINNAARVITESISKSAQVIFGTSFDKELNKGEIKVTVIAGGFETEIREIGYPLPLGVKIPIEEENEKPEDENIKKLIEENKELEIPAFLRKKKKE
;
A
#
# COMPACT_ATOMS: atom_id res chain seq x y z
N MET A 1 -3.31 4.70 -114.43
CA MET A 1 -4.76 4.79 -114.33
C MET A 1 -5.29 3.55 -113.64
N ALA A 2 -5.71 3.64 -112.41
CA ALA A 2 -6.25 2.50 -111.64
C ALA A 2 -7.32 3.04 -110.68
N HIS A 3 -8.53 2.60 -110.86
CA HIS A 3 -9.66 2.94 -110.04
C HIS A 3 -9.72 2.04 -108.80
N SER A 4 -9.76 2.68 -107.65
CA SER A 4 -9.96 2.03 -106.34
C SER A 4 -11.50 1.89 -106.08
N LYS A 5 -11.93 0.65 -105.82
CA LYS A 5 -13.29 0.33 -105.37
C LYS A 5 -13.32 0.26 -103.85
N LYS A 6 -14.11 1.10 -103.19
CA LYS A 6 -14.39 1.07 -101.77
C LYS A 6 -15.42 -0.03 -101.45
N HIS A 7 -15.01 -0.97 -100.57
CA HIS A 7 -15.93 -1.91 -99.90
C HIS A 7 -16.47 -1.34 -98.62
N LYS A 8 -17.78 -1.22 -98.44
CA LYS A 8 -18.50 -0.93 -97.21
C LYS A 8 -18.57 -2.21 -96.40
N LYS A 9 -18.10 -2.14 -95.09
CA LYS A 9 -18.34 -3.12 -94.09
C LYS A 9 -19.59 -2.88 -93.28
N PRO A 10 -20.36 -3.92 -92.80
CA PRO A 10 -21.62 -3.77 -92.12
C PRO A 10 -21.47 -3.38 -90.65
N ASN A 11 -22.46 -2.59 -90.18
CA ASN A 11 -22.64 -2.13 -88.81
C ASN A 11 -22.83 -3.29 -87.84
N LYS A 12 -21.92 -3.42 -86.77
CA LYS A 12 -22.14 -4.26 -85.61
C LYS A 12 -22.82 -3.42 -84.52
N ILE A 13 -24.08 -3.80 -84.18
CA ILE A 13 -24.80 -3.29 -83.02
C ILE A 13 -24.09 -3.75 -81.73
N HIS A 14 -23.52 -2.82 -80.99
CA HIS A 14 -22.96 -3.07 -79.66
C HIS A 14 -24.05 -2.95 -78.61
N HIS A 15 -24.42 -4.10 -78.01
CA HIS A 15 -25.14 -4.14 -76.75
C HIS A 15 -24.27 -3.58 -75.65
N GLN A 16 -24.60 -2.42 -75.08
CA GLN A 16 -24.00 -1.89 -73.87
C GLN A 16 -24.54 -2.68 -72.67
N ILE A 17 -23.72 -3.58 -72.14
CA ILE A 17 -23.99 -4.17 -70.84
C ILE A 17 -23.54 -3.17 -69.79
N THR A 18 -24.50 -2.54 -69.11
CA THR A 18 -24.31 -1.64 -67.97
C THR A 18 -23.75 -2.49 -66.82
N LYS A 19 -22.44 -2.39 -66.53
CA LYS A 19 -21.81 -2.92 -65.29
C LYS A 19 -22.38 -2.17 -64.10
N LYS A 20 -23.21 -2.85 -63.27
CA LYS A 20 -23.58 -2.40 -61.92
C LYS A 20 -22.29 -2.29 -61.11
N LYS A 21 -21.95 -1.07 -60.67
CA LYS A 21 -20.90 -0.82 -59.68
C LYS A 21 -21.34 -1.46 -58.37
N SER A 22 -20.68 -2.50 -57.93
CA SER A 22 -20.78 -3.03 -56.57
C SER A 22 -20.18 -2.00 -55.61
N VAL A 23 -21.06 -1.35 -54.82
CA VAL A 23 -20.63 -0.52 -53.69
C VAL A 23 -20.09 -1.46 -52.61
N LYS A 24 -18.77 -1.52 -52.45
CA LYS A 24 -18.17 -2.11 -51.28
C LYS A 24 -18.47 -1.22 -50.08
N ILE A 25 -19.43 -1.63 -49.27
CA ILE A 25 -19.64 -1.08 -47.92
C ILE A 25 -18.52 -1.62 -47.05
N THR A 26 -17.43 -0.88 -46.94
CA THR A 26 -16.46 -1.09 -45.86
C THR A 26 -17.10 -0.51 -44.61
N PRO A 27 -17.30 -1.28 -43.53
CA PRO A 27 -17.74 -0.70 -42.27
C PRO A 27 -16.64 0.29 -41.83
N LYS A 28 -16.95 1.59 -41.79
CA LYS A 28 -16.15 2.55 -41.03
C LYS A 28 -16.32 2.16 -39.59
N VAL A 29 -15.37 1.35 -39.04
CA VAL A 29 -15.14 1.27 -37.63
C VAL A 29 -14.70 2.69 -37.23
N SER A 30 -15.61 3.44 -36.64
CA SER A 30 -15.28 4.69 -35.99
C SER A 30 -14.38 4.37 -34.82
N SER A 31 -13.07 4.39 -35.05
CA SER A 31 -12.04 4.34 -33.99
C SER A 31 -12.00 5.69 -33.26
N SER A 32 -13.08 5.99 -32.54
CA SER A 32 -13.07 7.00 -31.49
C SER A 32 -13.06 6.31 -30.14
N SER A 33 -12.17 5.34 -29.97
CA SER A 33 -11.65 5.02 -28.66
C SER A 33 -10.32 5.76 -28.57
N SER A 34 -10.34 6.98 -28.09
CA SER A 34 -9.19 7.53 -27.39
C SER A 34 -8.88 6.57 -26.26
N ASN A 35 -8.00 5.60 -26.49
CA ASN A 35 -7.29 4.88 -25.45
C ASN A 35 -6.44 5.92 -24.70
N VAL A 36 -7.10 6.74 -23.90
CA VAL A 36 -6.45 7.42 -22.78
C VAL A 36 -6.15 6.27 -21.81
N SER A 37 -4.95 5.72 -21.93
CA SER A 37 -4.41 4.91 -20.83
C SER A 37 -4.39 5.87 -19.64
N GLN A 38 -5.39 5.77 -18.77
CA GLN A 38 -5.46 6.58 -17.55
C GLN A 38 -4.23 6.22 -16.74
N LYS A 39 -3.27 7.15 -16.71
CA LYS A 39 -2.07 7.00 -15.89
C LYS A 39 -2.55 6.94 -14.45
N ILE A 40 -2.20 5.88 -13.74
CA ILE A 40 -2.55 5.69 -12.33
C ILE A 40 -1.95 6.84 -11.52
N ARG A 41 -2.78 7.48 -10.72
CA ARG A 41 -2.40 8.63 -9.90
C ARG A 41 -2.00 8.14 -8.52
N LEU A 42 -0.71 8.08 -8.31
CA LEU A 42 -0.09 7.60 -7.09
C LEU A 42 0.40 8.79 -6.26
N LYS A 43 0.05 8.83 -4.99
CA LYS A 43 0.54 9.82 -4.02
C LYS A 43 1.21 9.18 -2.83
N VAL A 44 2.22 9.85 -2.31
CA VAL A 44 2.83 9.53 -1.02
C VAL A 44 2.64 10.72 -0.09
N ILE A 45 1.95 10.49 1.00
CA ILE A 45 1.63 11.50 2.00
C ILE A 45 2.43 11.21 3.27
N GLY A 46 3.41 12.03 3.55
CA GLY A 46 4.18 12.00 4.79
C GLY A 46 3.52 12.84 5.87
N VAL A 47 3.15 12.21 6.99
CA VAL A 47 2.48 12.87 8.12
C VAL A 47 3.42 13.01 9.29
N GLY A 48 3.57 14.23 9.80
CA GLY A 48 4.48 14.57 10.89
C GLY A 48 5.97 14.58 10.49
N GLY A 49 6.85 14.66 11.46
CA GLY A 49 8.30 14.78 11.20
C GLY A 49 8.89 13.57 10.48
N ALA A 50 8.64 12.36 10.97
CA ALA A 50 9.15 11.14 10.36
C ALA A 50 8.61 10.95 8.93
N GLY A 51 7.30 11.15 8.71
CA GLY A 51 6.70 11.09 7.37
C GLY A 51 7.31 12.14 6.41
N GLY A 52 7.55 13.37 6.90
CA GLY A 52 8.22 14.42 6.14
C GLY A 52 9.64 14.05 5.72
N ASN A 53 10.37 13.32 6.57
CA ASN A 53 11.71 12.81 6.23
C ASN A 53 11.65 11.78 5.11
N VAL A 54 10.71 10.83 5.16
CA VAL A 54 10.50 9.81 4.12
C VAL A 54 10.19 10.49 2.78
N VAL A 55 9.25 11.43 2.76
CA VAL A 55 8.88 12.19 1.55
C VAL A 55 10.08 12.95 0.99
N THR A 56 10.89 13.60 1.85
CA THR A 56 12.09 14.31 1.44
C THR A 56 13.08 13.39 0.73
N ARG A 57 13.28 12.18 1.23
CA ARG A 57 14.17 11.18 0.61
C ARG A 57 13.65 10.65 -0.72
N LEU A 58 12.32 10.45 -0.80
CA LEU A 58 11.67 10.08 -2.06
C LEU A 58 11.80 11.20 -3.10
N TYR A 59 11.73 12.47 -2.66
CA TYR A 59 11.90 13.63 -3.52
C TYR A 59 13.32 13.72 -4.09
N ASP A 60 14.34 13.46 -3.29
CA ASP A 60 15.74 13.51 -3.72
C ASP A 60 16.09 12.43 -4.77
N ARG A 61 15.34 11.33 -4.77
CA ARG A 61 15.52 10.21 -5.71
C ARG A 61 14.27 9.99 -6.57
N ARG A 62 13.68 11.04 -7.07
CA ARG A 62 12.37 11.09 -7.75
C ARG A 62 11.90 9.77 -8.37
N ILE A 63 10.73 9.31 -7.92
CA ILE A 63 9.98 8.24 -8.58
C ILE A 63 9.04 8.91 -9.58
N GLU A 64 9.20 8.62 -10.87
CA GLU A 64 8.36 9.21 -11.91
C GLU A 64 6.88 8.85 -11.71
N GLY A 65 5.99 9.82 -11.80
CA GLY A 65 4.55 9.60 -11.71
C GLY A 65 4.00 9.50 -10.30
N VAL A 66 4.82 9.76 -9.28
CA VAL A 66 4.42 9.83 -7.87
C VAL A 66 4.38 11.27 -7.42
N GLU A 67 3.25 11.72 -6.89
CA GLU A 67 3.09 13.02 -6.24
C GLU A 67 3.42 12.90 -4.74
N LEU A 68 4.27 13.78 -4.25
CA LEU A 68 4.78 13.77 -2.89
C LEU A 68 4.16 14.89 -2.07
N VAL A 69 3.48 14.54 -0.97
CA VAL A 69 2.79 15.48 -0.08
C VAL A 69 3.38 15.39 1.32
N SER A 70 3.69 16.51 1.94
CA SER A 70 4.12 16.58 3.34
C SER A 70 3.11 17.35 4.18
N ILE A 71 2.62 16.72 5.24
CA ILE A 71 1.64 17.28 6.18
C ILE A 71 2.27 17.36 7.56
N ASN A 72 2.31 18.55 8.17
CA ASN A 72 2.88 18.70 9.51
C ASN A 72 2.24 19.86 10.29
N THR A 73 2.22 19.74 11.61
CA THR A 73 1.89 20.82 12.54
C THR A 73 3.09 21.73 12.83
N ASP A 74 4.31 21.21 12.68
CA ASP A 74 5.56 21.96 12.83
C ASP A 74 5.93 22.67 11.52
N TRP A 75 5.87 24.00 11.55
CA TRP A 75 6.20 24.82 10.39
C TRP A 75 7.67 24.75 9.98
N GLN A 76 8.58 24.65 10.95
CA GLN A 76 10.01 24.56 10.64
C GLN A 76 10.33 23.24 9.97
N GLY A 77 9.85 22.13 10.51
CA GLY A 77 9.98 20.82 9.91
C GLY A 77 9.37 20.77 8.51
N LEU A 78 8.18 21.36 8.34
CA LEU A 78 7.51 21.41 7.04
C LEU A 78 8.27 22.26 6.01
N LYS A 79 8.86 23.39 6.42
CA LYS A 79 9.67 24.26 5.57
C LYS A 79 10.90 23.50 5.02
N HIS A 80 11.55 22.70 5.83
CA HIS A 80 12.74 21.94 5.45
C HIS A 80 12.43 20.68 4.64
N SER A 81 11.22 20.11 4.77
CA SER A 81 10.85 18.95 3.97
C SER A 81 10.81 19.30 2.48
N LYS A 82 11.18 18.35 1.63
CA LYS A 82 11.07 18.46 0.17
C LYS A 82 9.86 17.66 -0.27
N ALA A 83 8.88 18.32 -0.89
CA ALA A 83 7.65 17.72 -1.38
C ALA A 83 7.08 18.55 -2.52
N ASP A 84 6.25 17.95 -3.37
CA ASP A 84 5.52 18.67 -4.42
C ASP A 84 4.41 19.55 -3.81
N MET A 85 3.79 19.08 -2.71
CA MET A 85 2.81 19.81 -1.93
C MET A 85 3.16 19.77 -0.44
N LYS A 86 3.00 20.90 0.24
CA LYS A 86 3.23 21.03 1.69
C LYS A 86 2.00 21.62 2.36
N ILE A 87 1.51 20.95 3.39
CA ILE A 87 0.31 21.36 4.12
C ILE A 87 0.64 21.55 5.59
N GLN A 88 0.55 22.75 6.05
CA GLN A 88 0.58 23.05 7.48
C GLN A 88 -0.81 22.85 8.06
N ILE A 89 -0.95 21.90 8.97
CA ILE A 89 -2.20 21.64 9.68
C ILE A 89 -2.16 22.27 11.09
N GLY A 90 -3.35 22.56 11.65
CA GLY A 90 -3.48 23.06 13.00
C GLY A 90 -2.84 24.44 13.22
N LYS A 91 -3.08 25.37 12.32
CA LYS A 91 -2.55 26.74 12.44
C LYS A 91 -2.97 27.42 13.73
N MET A 92 -4.21 27.16 14.19
CA MET A 92 -4.73 27.67 15.47
C MET A 92 -4.35 26.74 16.63
N ALA A 93 -4.60 25.43 16.49
CA ALA A 93 -4.35 24.44 17.54
C ALA A 93 -2.88 24.33 17.94
N CYS A 94 -1.96 24.34 16.97
CA CYS A 94 -0.52 24.11 17.19
C CYS A 94 0.36 25.34 16.98
N ARG A 95 -0.14 26.41 16.34
CA ARG A 95 0.58 27.65 16.06
C ARG A 95 1.95 27.46 15.35
N GLY A 96 2.10 26.38 14.60
CA GLY A 96 3.36 26.05 13.91
C GLY A 96 4.46 25.45 14.79
N LEU A 97 4.19 25.16 16.07
CA LEU A 97 5.16 24.66 17.05
C LEU A 97 5.16 23.12 17.19
N GLY A 98 4.35 22.43 16.37
CA GLY A 98 4.15 20.98 16.52
C GLY A 98 3.09 20.63 17.56
N ALA A 99 2.73 19.35 17.63
CA ALA A 99 1.70 18.84 18.54
C ALA A 99 2.23 18.40 19.92
N GLY A 100 3.55 18.52 20.19
CA GLY A 100 4.13 18.28 21.51
C GLY A 100 3.92 16.88 22.08
N MET A 101 4.01 15.82 21.25
CA MET A 101 3.72 14.41 21.61
C MET A 101 2.26 14.15 22.03
N ASP A 102 1.34 15.08 21.79
CA ASP A 102 -0.07 14.94 22.11
C ASP A 102 -0.87 14.53 20.85
N PRO A 103 -1.35 13.27 20.74
CA PRO A 103 -2.15 12.82 19.59
C PRO A 103 -3.51 13.53 19.49
N VAL A 104 -4.07 14.02 20.62
CA VAL A 104 -5.34 14.74 20.59
C VAL A 104 -5.16 16.06 19.84
N LYS A 105 -4.09 16.81 20.15
CA LYS A 105 -3.74 18.02 19.38
C LYS A 105 -3.41 17.73 17.93
N GLY A 106 -2.77 16.58 17.65
CA GLY A 106 -2.51 16.14 16.28
C GLY A 106 -3.79 15.90 15.50
N LYS A 107 -4.80 15.30 16.13
CA LYS A 107 -6.12 15.06 15.56
C LYS A 107 -6.88 16.38 15.34
N GLU A 108 -6.96 17.24 16.36
CA GLU A 108 -7.59 18.56 16.26
C GLU A 108 -6.96 19.40 15.13
N ALA A 109 -5.64 19.35 14.99
CA ALA A 109 -4.93 20.02 13.90
C ALA A 109 -5.33 19.52 12.52
N ALA A 110 -5.56 18.22 12.38
CA ALA A 110 -6.04 17.64 11.14
C ALA A 110 -7.51 17.98 10.87
N GLU A 111 -8.35 17.96 11.88
CA GLU A 111 -9.76 18.37 11.80
C GLU A 111 -9.91 19.85 11.40
N GLU A 112 -9.08 20.74 11.94
CA GLU A 112 -9.02 22.17 11.55
C GLU A 112 -8.69 22.33 10.05
N SER A 113 -7.92 21.40 9.49
CA SER A 113 -7.38 21.51 8.15
C SER A 113 -7.98 20.49 7.16
N ILE A 114 -9.18 20.00 7.45
CA ILE A 114 -9.82 18.90 6.70
C ILE A 114 -9.98 19.21 5.21
N GLU A 115 -10.28 20.46 4.85
CA GLU A 115 -10.43 20.89 3.46
C GLU A 115 -9.11 20.79 2.67
N ASP A 116 -8.00 21.22 3.28
CA ASP A 116 -6.69 21.18 2.63
C ASP A 116 -6.20 19.73 2.49
N ILE A 117 -6.44 18.88 3.48
CA ILE A 117 -6.14 17.45 3.42
C ILE A 117 -7.01 16.78 2.35
N THR A 118 -8.30 17.10 2.29
CA THR A 118 -9.21 16.55 1.28
C THR A 118 -8.75 16.88 -0.14
N LYS A 119 -8.33 18.13 -0.39
CA LYS A 119 -7.76 18.53 -1.69
C LYS A 119 -6.51 17.72 -2.04
N ALA A 120 -5.67 17.44 -1.04
CA ALA A 120 -4.45 16.65 -1.24
C ALA A 120 -4.71 15.19 -1.61
N VAL A 121 -5.73 14.56 -1.03
CA VAL A 121 -6.07 13.15 -1.30
C VAL A 121 -6.94 12.98 -2.55
N GLN A 122 -7.61 14.03 -3.01
CA GLN A 122 -8.46 13.96 -4.19
C GLN A 122 -7.71 13.53 -5.44
N ASN A 123 -8.46 12.93 -6.37
CA ASN A 123 -7.92 12.48 -7.67
C ASN A 123 -6.74 11.50 -7.53
N SER A 124 -6.79 10.60 -6.57
CA SER A 124 -5.78 9.56 -6.36
C SER A 124 -6.39 8.18 -6.53
N ASP A 125 -5.63 7.27 -7.14
CA ASP A 125 -6.02 5.87 -7.29
C ASP A 125 -5.35 5.01 -6.20
N LEU A 126 -4.12 5.41 -5.78
CA LEU A 126 -3.36 4.80 -4.69
C LEU A 126 -2.72 5.89 -3.83
N ILE A 127 -2.85 5.76 -2.52
CA ILE A 127 -2.21 6.64 -1.53
C ILE A 127 -1.39 5.80 -0.56
N PHE A 128 -0.10 6.13 -0.46
CA PHE A 128 0.74 5.70 0.65
C PHE A 128 0.75 6.75 1.74
N ILE A 129 0.52 6.33 2.98
CA ILE A 129 0.65 7.20 4.16
C ILE A 129 1.90 6.77 4.91
N ALA A 130 2.94 7.60 4.88
CA ALA A 130 4.18 7.37 5.63
C ALA A 130 4.15 8.18 6.93
N THR A 131 4.33 7.51 8.07
CA THR A 131 4.33 8.21 9.37
C THR A 131 5.12 7.44 10.44
N GLY A 132 5.67 8.17 11.41
CA GLY A 132 6.18 7.59 12.66
C GLY A 132 5.12 7.72 13.75
N LEU A 133 4.75 6.61 14.33
CA LEU A 133 3.83 6.55 15.47
C LEU A 133 4.56 6.85 16.79
N GLY A 134 3.81 7.20 17.84
CA GLY A 134 4.37 7.58 19.15
C GLY A 134 4.63 9.08 19.33
N GLY A 135 4.45 9.88 18.26
CA GLY A 135 4.45 11.33 18.31
C GLY A 135 3.02 11.92 18.29
N GLY A 136 2.89 13.23 18.42
CA GLY A 136 1.59 13.89 18.42
C GLY A 136 0.99 13.97 17.01
N THR A 137 1.71 14.55 16.05
CA THR A 137 1.19 14.79 14.68
C THR A 137 0.94 13.50 13.93
N GLY A 138 1.97 12.63 13.85
CA GLY A 138 1.86 11.36 13.12
C GLY A 138 0.76 10.46 13.67
N SER A 139 0.71 10.30 15.00
CA SER A 139 -0.29 9.45 15.67
C SER A 139 -1.70 10.02 15.61
N GLY A 140 -1.85 11.35 15.72
CA GLY A 140 -3.17 11.99 15.77
C GLY A 140 -3.78 12.26 14.40
N ALA A 141 -2.98 12.73 13.44
CA ALA A 141 -3.48 13.16 12.13
C ALA A 141 -3.60 12.02 11.09
N SER A 142 -2.74 11.00 11.15
CA SER A 142 -2.71 9.96 10.10
C SER A 142 -4.00 9.16 9.97
N PRO A 143 -4.77 8.82 11.05
CA PRO A 143 -6.05 8.14 10.90
C PRO A 143 -7.07 8.96 10.09
N LEU A 144 -7.14 10.29 10.34
CA LEU A 144 -8.03 11.17 9.57
C LEU A 144 -7.60 11.28 8.12
N VAL A 145 -6.31 11.41 7.85
CA VAL A 145 -5.78 11.42 6.48
C VAL A 145 -6.14 10.12 5.76
N ALA A 146 -6.03 8.97 6.43
CA ALA A 146 -6.38 7.67 5.87
C ALA A 146 -7.87 7.54 5.57
N ASN A 147 -8.72 7.98 6.50
CA ASN A 147 -10.16 8.00 6.32
C ASN A 147 -10.57 8.82 5.09
N LEU A 148 -10.03 10.04 4.94
CA LEU A 148 -10.28 10.89 3.78
C LEU A 148 -9.77 10.25 2.48
N ALA A 149 -8.62 9.58 2.51
CA ALA A 149 -8.09 8.85 1.36
C ALA A 149 -9.00 7.70 0.92
N ARG A 150 -9.57 6.94 1.86
CA ARG A 150 -10.55 5.88 1.54
C ARG A 150 -11.87 6.45 1.04
N GLN A 151 -12.34 7.56 1.60
CA GLN A 151 -13.58 8.21 1.15
C GLN A 151 -13.53 8.65 -0.33
N VAL A 152 -12.36 9.05 -0.84
CA VAL A 152 -12.21 9.35 -2.27
C VAL A 152 -12.04 8.09 -3.14
N GLY A 153 -12.08 6.89 -2.56
CA GLY A 153 -11.99 5.59 -3.26
C GLY A 153 -10.57 5.16 -3.62
N ALA A 154 -9.54 5.83 -3.07
CA ALA A 154 -8.16 5.44 -3.27
C ALA A 154 -7.83 4.18 -2.46
N LEU A 155 -7.05 3.26 -3.06
CA LEU A 155 -6.41 2.19 -2.30
C LEU A 155 -5.43 2.85 -1.31
N THR A 156 -5.61 2.62 -0.02
CA THR A 156 -4.87 3.32 1.04
C THR A 156 -3.97 2.35 1.80
N ILE A 157 -2.67 2.56 1.70
CA ILE A 157 -1.66 1.73 2.35
C ILE A 157 -0.85 2.59 3.33
N ALA A 158 -0.86 2.25 4.61
CA ALA A 158 -0.01 2.89 5.59
C ALA A 158 1.34 2.15 5.71
N VAL A 159 2.43 2.92 5.78
CA VAL A 159 3.78 2.42 6.08
C VAL A 159 4.27 3.19 7.30
N VAL A 160 4.32 2.51 8.43
CA VAL A 160 4.51 3.16 9.72
C VAL A 160 5.72 2.62 10.47
N THR A 161 6.35 3.48 11.26
CA THR A 161 7.35 3.04 12.23
C THR A 161 6.81 3.12 13.65
N LYS A 162 7.20 2.16 14.49
CA LYS A 162 7.04 2.24 15.96
C LYS A 162 8.33 2.75 16.59
N PRO A 163 8.23 3.52 17.69
CA PRO A 163 9.41 4.09 18.35
C PRO A 163 10.36 3.02 18.86
N PHE A 164 11.60 3.41 19.14
CA PHE A 164 12.54 2.57 19.85
C PHE A 164 12.09 2.36 21.31
N SER A 165 12.42 1.19 21.88
CA SER A 165 12.12 0.88 23.27
C SER A 165 12.73 1.91 24.24
N PHE A 166 13.93 2.43 23.95
CA PHE A 166 14.57 3.45 24.76
C PHE A 166 13.89 4.84 24.73
N GLU A 167 12.96 5.08 23.78
CA GLU A 167 12.19 6.34 23.73
C GLU A 167 11.12 6.42 24.81
N GLY A 168 10.87 5.34 25.53
CA GLY A 168 10.03 5.24 26.70
C GLY A 168 8.66 4.67 26.46
N GLU A 169 8.12 4.05 27.50
CA GLU A 169 6.87 3.28 27.47
C GLU A 169 5.66 4.14 27.00
N LYS A 170 5.60 5.38 27.44
CA LYS A 170 4.51 6.29 27.03
C LYS A 170 4.45 6.54 25.52
N ARG A 171 5.61 6.56 24.84
CA ARG A 171 5.65 6.66 23.38
C ARG A 171 5.17 5.38 22.69
N LEU A 172 5.49 4.24 23.27
CA LEU A 172 5.02 2.95 22.77
C LEU A 172 3.51 2.81 22.91
N GLU A 173 2.93 3.18 24.07
CA GLU A 173 1.48 3.21 24.27
C GLU A 173 0.77 4.10 23.23
N ILE A 174 1.25 5.34 23.04
CA ILE A 174 0.72 6.25 22.02
C ILE A 174 0.82 5.64 20.62
N ALA A 175 1.92 4.95 20.32
CA ALA A 175 2.10 4.30 19.02
C ALA A 175 1.11 3.17 18.80
N ASP A 176 0.83 2.37 19.83
CA ASP A 176 -0.10 1.23 19.74
C ASP A 176 -1.54 1.69 19.59
N GLU A 177 -1.97 2.66 20.37
CA GLU A 177 -3.31 3.25 20.22
C GLU A 177 -3.49 3.89 18.84
N ALA A 178 -2.48 4.61 18.35
CA ALA A 178 -2.52 5.22 17.03
C ALA A 178 -2.53 4.17 15.92
N TRP A 179 -1.79 3.07 16.11
CA TRP A 179 -1.75 1.95 15.18
C TRP A 179 -3.15 1.32 15.03
N GLN A 180 -3.83 1.05 16.14
CA GLN A 180 -5.19 0.49 16.13
C GLN A 180 -6.17 1.40 15.39
N LYS A 181 -6.13 2.72 15.67
CA LYS A 181 -6.97 3.70 14.98
C LYS A 181 -6.68 3.77 13.49
N LEU A 182 -5.40 3.74 13.10
CA LEU A 182 -4.99 3.78 11.70
C LEU A 182 -5.33 2.48 10.97
N PHE A 183 -5.19 1.33 11.63
CA PHE A 183 -5.51 0.01 11.08
C PHE A 183 -6.95 -0.08 10.58
N SER A 184 -7.91 0.51 11.29
CA SER A 184 -9.32 0.53 10.88
C SER A 184 -9.59 1.43 9.65
N GLU A 185 -8.68 2.37 9.37
CA GLU A 185 -8.84 3.37 8.32
C GLU A 185 -8.06 3.09 7.04
N VAL A 186 -7.30 2.00 6.96
CA VAL A 186 -6.48 1.65 5.80
C VAL A 186 -6.83 0.28 5.22
N ASP A 187 -6.47 0.03 3.97
CA ASP A 187 -6.59 -1.28 3.33
C ASP A 187 -5.48 -2.23 3.77
N ALA A 188 -4.27 -1.70 3.94
CA ALA A 188 -3.11 -2.43 4.43
C ALA A 188 -2.23 -1.54 5.30
N ILE A 189 -1.64 -2.11 6.34
CA ILE A 189 -0.67 -1.43 7.20
C ILE A 189 0.61 -2.23 7.30
N VAL A 190 1.70 -1.64 6.86
CA VAL A 190 3.06 -2.18 7.00
C VAL A 190 3.70 -1.52 8.21
N THR A 191 4.06 -2.31 9.20
CA THR A 191 4.67 -1.82 10.44
C THR A 191 6.15 -2.19 10.50
N ILE A 192 7.00 -1.22 10.81
CA ILE A 192 8.44 -1.40 10.97
C ILE A 192 8.82 -0.92 12.39
N PRO A 193 9.03 -1.82 13.35
CA PRO A 193 9.55 -1.43 14.66
C PRO A 193 10.98 -0.90 14.52
N ASN A 194 11.25 0.29 15.08
CA ASN A 194 12.59 0.89 15.00
C ASN A 194 13.65 -0.01 15.63
N ASP A 195 13.30 -0.76 16.67
CA ASP A 195 14.22 -1.70 17.34
C ASP A 195 14.79 -2.76 16.40
N ARG A 196 14.07 -3.10 15.30
CA ARG A 196 14.58 -4.06 14.32
C ARG A 196 15.81 -3.56 13.55
N VAL A 197 16.07 -2.25 13.61
CA VAL A 197 17.29 -1.70 12.99
C VAL A 197 18.55 -2.22 13.67
N PHE A 198 18.50 -2.54 14.99
CA PHE A 198 19.62 -3.12 15.70
C PHE A 198 20.13 -4.45 15.11
N ASN A 199 19.25 -5.16 14.36
CA ASN A 199 19.62 -6.40 13.68
C ASN A 199 20.41 -6.19 12.38
N ILE A 200 20.50 -4.94 11.90
CA ILE A 200 21.12 -4.60 10.61
C ILE A 200 22.23 -3.53 10.70
N ILE A 201 22.52 -3.03 11.91
CA ILE A 201 23.56 -2.05 12.17
C ILE A 201 24.64 -2.66 13.09
N ASP A 202 25.84 -2.06 13.01
CA ASP A 202 26.93 -2.40 13.91
C ASP A 202 26.89 -1.55 15.18
N GLU A 203 27.50 -2.01 16.28
CA GLU A 203 27.58 -1.27 17.55
C GLU A 203 28.20 0.14 17.42
N LYS A 204 29.02 0.34 16.39
CA LYS A 204 29.69 1.62 16.12
C LYS A 204 28.89 2.53 15.18
N THR A 205 27.71 2.10 14.72
CA THR A 205 26.91 2.88 13.78
C THR A 205 26.41 4.17 14.46
N PRO A 206 26.69 5.35 13.92
CA PRO A 206 26.16 6.61 14.44
C PRO A 206 24.65 6.64 14.45
N ILE A 207 24.04 7.28 15.46
CA ILE A 207 22.59 7.36 15.61
C ILE A 207 21.88 7.92 14.38
N LEU A 208 22.45 8.92 13.73
CA LEU A 208 21.91 9.47 12.49
C LEU A 208 21.87 8.44 11.37
N GLU A 209 22.87 7.58 11.28
CA GLU A 209 22.91 6.51 10.27
C GLU A 209 21.87 5.44 10.57
N ALA A 210 21.64 5.12 11.84
CA ALA A 210 20.57 4.19 12.26
C ALA A 210 19.20 4.70 11.83
N PHE A 211 18.87 5.97 12.07
CA PHE A 211 17.62 6.58 11.57
C PHE A 211 17.57 6.61 10.04
N PHE A 212 18.71 6.83 9.39
CA PHE A 212 18.77 6.74 7.93
C PHE A 212 18.42 5.37 7.40
N LYS A 213 18.81 4.30 8.08
CA LYS A 213 18.45 2.92 7.69
C LYS A 213 16.95 2.68 7.78
N ILE A 214 16.29 3.16 8.85
CA ILE A 214 14.83 3.04 9.00
C ILE A 214 14.09 3.76 7.86
N ASP A 215 14.45 5.02 7.63
CA ASP A 215 13.83 5.81 6.56
C ASP A 215 14.07 5.19 5.18
N GLU A 216 15.25 4.55 4.97
CA GLU A 216 15.56 3.86 3.71
C GLU A 216 14.68 2.63 3.52
N VAL A 217 14.37 1.88 4.58
CA VAL A 217 13.44 0.75 4.52
C VAL A 217 12.04 1.21 4.12
N LEU A 218 11.55 2.30 4.75
CA LEU A 218 10.27 2.91 4.38
C LEU A 218 10.27 3.34 2.91
N ARG A 219 11.35 3.99 2.48
CA ARG A 219 11.52 4.41 1.09
C ARG A 219 11.49 3.24 0.11
N GLU A 220 12.27 2.19 0.39
CA GLU A 220 12.34 0.99 -0.46
C GLU A 220 10.98 0.29 -0.55
N GLY A 221 10.22 0.27 0.55
CA GLY A 221 8.88 -0.28 0.57
C GLY A 221 7.92 0.45 -0.35
N VAL A 222 7.86 1.76 -0.21
CA VAL A 222 7.05 2.61 -1.09
C VAL A 222 7.53 2.49 -2.54
N LYS A 223 8.84 2.55 -2.77
CA LYS A 223 9.43 2.43 -4.11
C LYS A 223 9.10 1.08 -4.75
N GLY A 224 9.23 -0.02 -4.00
CA GLY A 224 8.98 -1.37 -4.53
C GLY A 224 7.57 -1.55 -5.10
N ILE A 225 6.57 -0.97 -4.45
CA ILE A 225 5.18 -1.00 -4.93
C ILE A 225 4.98 0.03 -6.06
N SER A 226 5.53 1.22 -5.90
CA SER A 226 5.40 2.28 -6.90
C SER A 226 6.02 1.88 -8.24
N ASP A 227 7.18 1.22 -8.21
CA ASP A 227 7.86 0.73 -9.41
C ASP A 227 7.02 -0.30 -10.17
N LEU A 228 6.26 -1.16 -9.47
CA LEU A 228 5.34 -2.11 -10.12
C LEU A 228 4.23 -1.44 -10.92
N ILE A 229 3.83 -0.25 -10.48
CA ILE A 229 2.72 0.50 -11.07
C ILE A 229 3.23 1.47 -12.13
N ALA A 230 4.34 2.16 -11.84
CA ALA A 230 4.84 3.25 -12.68
C ALA A 230 5.65 2.78 -13.89
N TYR A 231 6.36 1.67 -13.75
CA TYR A 231 7.25 1.17 -14.81
C TYR A 231 6.78 -0.16 -15.37
N PRO A 232 6.47 -0.21 -16.68
CA PRO A 232 6.20 -1.48 -17.34
C PRO A 232 7.48 -2.35 -17.31
N GLY A 233 7.36 -3.51 -16.68
CA GLY A 233 8.39 -4.55 -16.68
C GLY A 233 8.20 -5.57 -17.81
N LEU A 234 8.91 -6.70 -17.71
CA LEU A 234 8.69 -7.85 -18.59
C LEU A 234 7.32 -8.51 -18.33
N ILE A 235 6.87 -8.45 -17.08
CA ILE A 235 5.56 -8.92 -16.62
C ILE A 235 4.89 -7.72 -15.94
N ASN A 236 3.91 -7.16 -16.63
CA ASN A 236 3.16 -6.02 -16.12
C ASN A 236 2.03 -6.48 -15.23
N LEU A 237 1.89 -5.77 -14.11
CA LEU A 237 0.75 -5.90 -13.24
C LEU A 237 -0.28 -4.83 -13.59
N ASP A 238 -1.53 -5.27 -13.75
CA ASP A 238 -2.65 -4.34 -13.80
C ASP A 238 -2.93 -3.81 -12.38
N PHE A 239 -3.19 -2.52 -12.26
CA PHE A 239 -3.54 -1.90 -10.98
C PHE A 239 -4.76 -2.57 -10.31
N ALA A 240 -5.71 -3.06 -11.11
CA ALA A 240 -6.85 -3.81 -10.60
C ALA A 240 -6.42 -5.04 -9.80
N ASN A 241 -5.38 -5.74 -10.23
CA ASN A 241 -4.83 -6.90 -9.51
C ASN A 241 -4.21 -6.48 -8.17
N ILE A 242 -3.43 -5.38 -8.17
CA ILE A 242 -2.83 -4.84 -6.94
C ILE A 242 -3.94 -4.42 -5.98
N LYS A 243 -4.96 -3.72 -6.47
CA LYS A 243 -6.13 -3.31 -5.67
C LYS A 243 -6.83 -4.52 -5.07
N THR A 244 -7.06 -5.58 -5.84
CA THR A 244 -7.73 -6.81 -5.35
C THR A 244 -6.96 -7.46 -4.20
N ILE A 245 -5.65 -7.58 -4.30
CA ILE A 245 -4.83 -8.20 -3.23
C ILE A 245 -4.71 -7.28 -2.02
N MET A 246 -4.42 -6.00 -2.24
CA MET A 246 -4.11 -5.08 -1.14
C MET A 246 -5.36 -4.55 -0.44
N SER A 247 -6.54 -4.58 -1.07
CA SER A 247 -7.79 -4.19 -0.40
C SER A 247 -8.08 -5.13 0.78
N ASN A 248 -8.30 -4.52 1.96
CA ASN A 248 -8.54 -5.23 3.21
C ASN A 248 -7.48 -6.33 3.48
N ALA A 249 -6.22 -6.06 3.17
CA ALA A 249 -5.12 -6.96 3.49
C ALA A 249 -4.71 -6.90 4.97
N GLY A 250 -5.14 -5.86 5.67
CA GLY A 250 -4.92 -5.71 7.10
C GLY A 250 -3.44 -5.52 7.44
N SER A 251 -2.99 -6.15 8.54
CA SER A 251 -1.57 -6.15 8.90
C SER A 251 -0.77 -6.83 7.81
N SER A 252 0.25 -6.16 7.32
CA SER A 252 1.05 -6.60 6.19
C SER A 252 2.54 -6.47 6.49
N LEU A 253 3.31 -7.39 5.93
CA LEU A 253 4.76 -7.41 6.04
C LEU A 253 5.39 -6.85 4.77
N LEU A 254 6.52 -6.18 4.92
CA LEU A 254 7.36 -5.72 3.83
C LEU A 254 8.74 -6.36 3.92
N GLY A 255 9.03 -7.29 3.02
CA GLY A 255 10.34 -7.91 2.92
C GLY A 255 11.15 -7.35 1.77
N LEU A 256 12.43 -7.12 2.01
CA LEU A 256 13.38 -6.59 1.03
C LEU A 256 14.64 -7.46 1.01
N GLY A 257 15.02 -7.91 -0.18
CA GLY A 257 16.25 -8.65 -0.36
C GLY A 257 17.00 -8.22 -1.61
N LYS A 258 18.31 -8.03 -1.48
CA LYS A 258 19.22 -7.72 -2.60
C LYS A 258 20.33 -8.75 -2.65
N ALA A 259 20.70 -9.19 -3.85
CA ALA A 259 21.82 -10.10 -4.04
C ALA A 259 22.49 -9.91 -5.41
N ARG A 260 23.74 -10.34 -5.50
CA ARG A 260 24.59 -10.28 -6.69
C ARG A 260 25.30 -11.62 -6.92
N GLY A 261 25.65 -11.90 -8.14
CA GLY A 261 26.41 -13.11 -8.53
C GLY A 261 25.54 -14.29 -8.91
N ALA A 262 26.08 -15.50 -8.76
CA ALA A 262 25.34 -16.73 -9.00
C ALA A 262 24.19 -16.86 -8.00
N ASP A 263 23.06 -17.45 -8.43
CA ASP A 263 21.84 -17.64 -7.59
C ASP A 263 21.27 -16.36 -6.96
N ARG A 264 21.65 -15.17 -7.50
CA ARG A 264 21.25 -13.85 -6.96
C ARG A 264 19.75 -13.73 -6.74
N ALA A 265 18.91 -14.27 -7.62
CA ALA A 265 17.46 -14.19 -7.51
C ALA A 265 16.94 -15.04 -6.33
N LYS A 266 17.46 -16.25 -6.16
CA LYS A 266 17.14 -17.14 -5.06
C LYS A 266 17.57 -16.53 -3.73
N ILE A 267 18.81 -16.03 -3.65
CA ILE A 267 19.35 -15.39 -2.44
C ILE A 267 18.59 -14.11 -2.10
N ALA A 268 18.25 -13.29 -3.10
CA ALA A 268 17.44 -12.08 -2.88
C ALA A 268 16.04 -12.42 -2.36
N ALA A 269 15.38 -13.44 -2.90
CA ALA A 269 14.08 -13.90 -2.43
C ALA A 269 14.15 -14.43 -0.99
N GLN A 270 15.15 -15.26 -0.67
CA GLN A 270 15.37 -15.74 0.70
C GLN A 270 15.58 -14.58 1.69
N ARG A 271 16.41 -13.59 1.33
CA ARG A 271 16.61 -12.39 2.15
C ARG A 271 15.35 -11.56 2.32
N ALA A 272 14.49 -11.52 1.30
CA ALA A 272 13.23 -10.80 1.38
C ALA A 272 12.26 -11.45 2.37
N ILE A 273 12.09 -12.78 2.32
CA ILE A 273 11.17 -13.49 3.22
C ILE A 273 11.72 -13.69 4.63
N SER A 274 13.04 -13.64 4.81
CA SER A 274 13.72 -13.76 6.11
C SER A 274 14.34 -12.43 6.56
N SER A 275 13.76 -11.32 6.12
CA SER A 275 14.31 -9.99 6.47
C SER A 275 14.32 -9.79 7.98
N PRO A 276 15.45 -9.39 8.57
CA PRO A 276 15.54 -9.13 10.02
C PRO A 276 14.67 -7.96 10.48
N LEU A 277 14.10 -7.21 9.53
CA LEU A 277 13.17 -6.11 9.79
C LEU A 277 11.72 -6.59 9.96
N LEU A 278 11.44 -7.87 9.66
CA LEU A 278 10.11 -8.45 9.83
C LEU A 278 9.91 -8.88 11.29
N ASP A 279 8.74 -8.57 11.83
CA ASP A 279 8.32 -9.03 13.16
C ASP A 279 7.76 -10.45 13.13
N ILE A 280 7.19 -10.84 11.99
CA ILE A 280 6.43 -12.07 11.82
C ILE A 280 6.97 -12.80 10.59
N SER A 281 6.87 -14.13 10.58
CA SER A 281 7.14 -14.94 9.39
C SER A 281 6.12 -14.65 8.29
N ILE A 282 6.54 -14.81 7.03
CA ILE A 282 5.62 -14.77 5.88
C ILE A 282 4.67 -15.97 5.86
N GLU A 283 4.93 -16.98 6.68
CA GLU A 283 4.10 -18.17 6.82
C GLU A 283 2.67 -17.80 7.22
N GLY A 284 1.68 -18.43 6.56
CA GLY A 284 0.28 -18.12 6.81
C GLY A 284 -0.28 -16.90 6.06
N ALA A 285 0.54 -16.15 5.35
CA ALA A 285 0.05 -15.09 4.47
C ALA A 285 -0.87 -15.66 3.39
N THR A 286 -2.06 -15.05 3.23
CA THR A 286 -3.04 -15.46 2.21
C THR A 286 -3.08 -14.50 1.02
N LYS A 287 -2.43 -13.35 1.12
CA LYS A 287 -2.32 -12.32 0.08
C LYS A 287 -0.86 -11.92 -0.07
N VAL A 288 -0.27 -12.19 -1.24
CA VAL A 288 1.16 -11.92 -1.48
C VAL A 288 1.34 -11.18 -2.79
N LEU A 289 2.01 -10.05 -2.70
CA LEU A 289 2.49 -9.28 -3.85
C LEU A 289 4.01 -9.26 -3.80
N PHE A 290 4.67 -9.68 -4.86
CA PHE A 290 6.13 -9.53 -4.93
C PHE A 290 6.61 -8.96 -6.26
N ASN A 291 7.71 -8.23 -6.18
CA ASN A 291 8.38 -7.64 -7.34
C ASN A 291 9.83 -8.13 -7.42
N VAL A 292 10.23 -8.55 -8.61
CA VAL A 292 11.62 -8.85 -8.92
C VAL A 292 12.17 -7.73 -9.80
N SER A 293 13.04 -6.92 -9.22
CA SER A 293 13.69 -5.80 -9.91
C SER A 293 15.12 -6.16 -10.28
N GLY A 294 15.53 -5.81 -11.49
CA GLY A 294 16.89 -6.11 -11.96
C GLY A 294 17.27 -5.29 -13.19
N GLY A 295 18.45 -5.60 -13.72
CA GLY A 295 18.91 -5.06 -15.00
C GLY A 295 18.34 -5.81 -16.20
N LYS A 296 18.76 -5.41 -17.41
CA LYS A 296 18.41 -6.09 -18.67
C LYS A 296 18.95 -7.52 -18.78
N ASP A 297 19.85 -7.90 -17.90
CA ASP A 297 20.49 -9.20 -17.78
C ASP A 297 19.68 -10.20 -16.92
N MET A 298 18.52 -9.78 -16.39
CA MET A 298 17.63 -10.64 -15.63
C MET A 298 16.94 -11.66 -16.53
N SER A 299 17.04 -12.94 -16.18
CA SER A 299 16.49 -14.06 -16.97
C SER A 299 15.15 -14.56 -16.40
N LEU A 300 14.35 -15.21 -17.24
CA LEU A 300 13.11 -15.85 -16.83
C LEU A 300 13.34 -16.97 -15.79
N VAL A 301 14.46 -17.67 -15.88
CA VAL A 301 14.84 -18.73 -14.92
C VAL A 301 15.08 -18.12 -13.54
N GLU A 302 15.73 -16.96 -13.47
CA GLU A 302 15.94 -16.24 -12.20
C GLU A 302 14.63 -15.78 -11.58
N ILE A 303 13.70 -15.24 -12.39
CA ILE A 303 12.36 -14.86 -11.92
C ILE A 303 11.62 -16.08 -11.35
N ASN A 304 11.64 -17.21 -12.06
CA ASN A 304 11.01 -18.45 -11.59
C ASN A 304 11.63 -18.97 -10.28
N ASN A 305 12.96 -18.90 -10.15
CA ASN A 305 13.65 -19.32 -8.94
C ASN A 305 13.26 -18.43 -7.74
N ALA A 306 13.18 -17.11 -7.92
CA ALA A 306 12.71 -16.20 -6.87
C ALA A 306 11.25 -16.48 -6.49
N ALA A 307 10.37 -16.64 -7.48
CA ALA A 307 8.96 -16.96 -7.26
C ALA A 307 8.78 -18.26 -6.47
N ARG A 308 9.54 -19.30 -6.82
CA ARG A 308 9.49 -20.60 -6.14
C ARG A 308 9.85 -20.49 -4.66
N VAL A 309 10.92 -19.78 -4.31
CA VAL A 309 11.34 -19.56 -2.91
C VAL A 309 10.22 -18.90 -2.11
N ILE A 310 9.53 -17.90 -2.69
CA ILE A 310 8.45 -17.19 -2.01
C ILE A 310 7.22 -18.10 -1.87
N THR A 311 6.81 -18.78 -2.95
CA THR A 311 5.60 -19.60 -2.95
C THR A 311 5.70 -20.86 -2.09
N GLU A 312 6.90 -21.40 -1.89
CA GLU A 312 7.15 -22.51 -0.95
C GLU A 312 7.04 -22.09 0.53
N SER A 313 7.09 -20.78 0.82
CA SER A 313 7.09 -20.23 2.18
C SER A 313 5.76 -19.63 2.64
N ILE A 314 4.72 -19.68 1.82
CA ILE A 314 3.41 -19.08 2.11
C ILE A 314 2.30 -20.14 2.12
N SER A 315 1.07 -19.73 2.51
CA SER A 315 -0.09 -20.63 2.46
C SER A 315 -0.32 -21.15 1.03
N LYS A 316 -0.69 -22.44 0.90
CA LYS A 316 -1.07 -23.05 -0.38
C LYS A 316 -2.31 -22.40 -1.01
N SER A 317 -3.16 -21.79 -0.19
CA SER A 317 -4.36 -21.07 -0.62
C SER A 317 -4.09 -19.58 -0.92
N ALA A 318 -2.83 -19.11 -0.79
CA ALA A 318 -2.51 -17.72 -0.97
C ALA A 318 -2.79 -17.22 -2.39
N GLN A 319 -3.39 -16.07 -2.49
CA GLN A 319 -3.44 -15.31 -3.74
C GLN A 319 -2.09 -14.62 -3.96
N VAL A 320 -1.40 -15.02 -5.03
CA VAL A 320 -0.07 -14.50 -5.35
C VAL A 320 -0.14 -13.69 -6.63
N ILE A 321 0.34 -12.45 -6.54
CA ILE A 321 0.57 -11.60 -7.70
C ILE A 321 2.06 -11.23 -7.74
N PHE A 322 2.65 -11.31 -8.92
CA PHE A 322 4.04 -10.93 -9.08
C PHE A 322 4.23 -10.07 -10.33
N GLY A 323 5.23 -9.21 -10.26
CA GLY A 323 5.66 -8.41 -11.37
C GLY A 323 7.19 -8.34 -11.46
N THR A 324 7.63 -7.75 -12.54
CA THR A 324 9.05 -7.47 -12.75
C THR A 324 9.23 -6.01 -13.12
N SER A 325 10.30 -5.39 -12.66
CA SER A 325 10.63 -4.02 -13.02
C SER A 325 12.12 -3.85 -13.33
N PHE A 326 12.43 -2.85 -14.15
CA PHE A 326 13.80 -2.45 -14.40
C PHE A 326 14.19 -1.34 -13.43
N ASP A 327 15.12 -1.63 -12.53
CA ASP A 327 15.62 -0.65 -11.56
C ASP A 327 17.01 -0.13 -11.99
N LYS A 328 17.05 1.16 -12.34
CA LYS A 328 18.28 1.83 -12.78
C LYS A 328 19.27 2.10 -11.65
N GLU A 329 18.81 2.02 -10.40
CA GLU A 329 19.66 2.24 -9.21
C GLU A 329 20.45 0.98 -8.83
N LEU A 330 20.06 -0.18 -9.34
CA LEU A 330 20.77 -1.44 -9.09
C LEU A 330 22.08 -1.50 -9.88
N ASN A 331 23.10 -2.01 -9.22
CA ASN A 331 24.38 -2.28 -9.87
C ASN A 331 24.22 -3.39 -10.91
N LYS A 332 25.12 -3.38 -11.91
CA LYS A 332 25.15 -4.47 -12.90
C LYS A 332 25.33 -5.83 -12.22
N GLY A 333 24.47 -6.77 -12.57
CA GLY A 333 24.49 -8.12 -11.99
C GLY A 333 23.82 -8.22 -10.61
N GLU A 334 23.06 -7.22 -10.20
CA GLU A 334 22.29 -7.21 -8.95
C GLU A 334 20.80 -7.44 -9.21
N ILE A 335 20.14 -8.18 -8.32
CA ILE A 335 18.68 -8.37 -8.29
C ILE A 335 18.17 -7.93 -6.91
N LYS A 336 17.03 -7.26 -6.91
CA LYS A 336 16.27 -6.89 -5.72
C LYS A 336 14.91 -7.58 -5.77
N VAL A 337 14.50 -8.18 -4.67
CA VAL A 337 13.17 -8.76 -4.47
C VAL A 337 12.48 -7.97 -3.38
N THR A 338 11.30 -7.47 -3.68
CA THR A 338 10.40 -6.82 -2.72
C THR A 338 9.17 -7.68 -2.56
N VAL A 339 8.81 -8.03 -1.34
CA VAL A 339 7.64 -8.86 -1.02
C VAL A 339 6.74 -8.09 -0.07
N ILE A 340 5.45 -8.07 -0.37
CA ILE A 340 4.42 -7.62 0.56
C ILE A 340 3.50 -8.79 0.79
N ALA A 341 3.36 -9.18 2.03
CA ALA A 341 2.51 -10.27 2.46
C ALA A 341 1.51 -9.77 3.48
N GLY A 342 0.26 -10.14 3.31
CA GLY A 342 -0.86 -9.75 4.18
C GLY A 342 -1.93 -10.81 4.21
N GLY A 343 -3.09 -10.47 4.80
CA GLY A 343 -4.18 -11.43 4.94
C GLY A 343 -3.83 -12.57 5.88
N PHE A 344 -3.00 -12.29 6.89
CA PHE A 344 -2.77 -13.25 7.97
C PHE A 344 -4.09 -13.47 8.68
N GLU A 345 -4.46 -14.74 8.90
CA GLU A 345 -5.57 -15.04 9.79
C GLU A 345 -5.20 -14.51 11.17
N THR A 346 -5.62 -13.30 11.45
CA THR A 346 -5.67 -12.80 12.82
C THR A 346 -6.78 -13.62 13.51
N GLU A 347 -6.41 -14.73 14.17
CA GLU A 347 -7.03 -14.91 15.47
C GLU A 347 -6.85 -13.53 16.15
N ILE A 348 -7.94 -12.89 16.53
CA ILE A 348 -7.93 -11.76 17.45
C ILE A 348 -7.46 -12.35 18.80
N ARG A 349 -6.22 -12.73 18.85
CA ARG A 349 -5.47 -12.72 20.09
C ARG A 349 -5.30 -11.22 20.34
N GLU A 350 -5.98 -10.74 21.36
CA GLU A 350 -5.51 -9.57 22.08
C GLU A 350 -4.00 -9.72 22.10
N ILE A 351 -3.30 -8.91 21.29
CA ILE A 351 -1.84 -8.92 21.23
C ILE A 351 -1.42 -8.22 22.52
N GLY A 352 -1.55 -8.96 23.64
CA GLY A 352 -0.72 -8.72 24.79
C GLY A 352 0.71 -8.93 24.31
N TYR A 353 1.56 -7.92 24.44
CA TYR A 353 2.99 -8.02 24.21
C TYR A 353 3.53 -9.33 24.78
N PRO A 354 4.51 -9.99 24.14
CA PRO A 354 5.27 -11.00 24.83
C PRO A 354 5.89 -10.32 26.06
N LEU A 355 5.35 -10.65 27.22
CA LEU A 355 5.97 -10.28 28.48
C LEU A 355 7.44 -10.71 28.42
N PRO A 356 8.38 -9.93 28.95
CA PRO A 356 9.77 -10.31 29.01
C PRO A 356 9.89 -11.73 29.56
N LEU A 357 10.62 -12.59 28.87
CA LEU A 357 10.87 -13.98 29.27
C LEU A 357 11.28 -14.02 30.75
N GLY A 358 10.39 -14.45 31.62
CA GLY A 358 10.70 -14.63 33.05
C GLY A 358 9.56 -14.36 34.03
N VAL A 359 8.47 -13.74 33.62
CA VAL A 359 7.32 -13.53 34.53
C VAL A 359 6.33 -14.68 34.35
N LYS A 360 6.36 -15.66 35.21
CA LYS A 360 5.29 -16.64 35.37
C LYS A 360 4.15 -15.95 36.10
N ILE A 361 3.07 -15.64 35.38
CA ILE A 361 1.80 -15.30 35.99
C ILE A 361 1.20 -16.61 36.48
N PRO A 362 0.85 -16.78 37.77
CA PRO A 362 0.07 -17.92 38.20
C PRO A 362 -1.28 -17.87 37.50
N ILE A 363 -1.57 -18.86 36.70
CA ILE A 363 -2.94 -19.09 36.21
C ILE A 363 -3.67 -19.67 37.42
N GLU A 364 -4.42 -18.86 38.13
CA GLU A 364 -5.46 -19.35 39.01
C GLU A 364 -6.53 -19.95 38.10
N GLU A 365 -6.68 -21.26 38.15
CA GLU A 365 -7.82 -21.98 37.60
C GLU A 365 -9.06 -21.50 38.38
N GLU A 366 -9.80 -20.54 37.86
CA GLU A 366 -11.15 -20.27 38.32
C GLU A 366 -12.07 -21.41 37.86
N ASN A 367 -12.07 -22.48 38.65
CA ASN A 367 -13.24 -23.32 38.81
C ASN A 367 -14.12 -22.64 39.84
N GLU A 368 -15.12 -21.87 39.34
CA GLU A 368 -16.42 -21.79 40.01
C GLU A 368 -17.31 -20.85 39.18
N LYS A 369 -18.38 -21.43 38.63
CA LYS A 369 -19.49 -20.68 38.04
C LYS A 369 -20.33 -20.12 39.20
N PRO A 370 -20.49 -18.81 39.33
CA PRO A 370 -21.60 -18.30 40.14
C PRO A 370 -22.89 -18.43 39.28
N GLU A 371 -23.80 -19.24 39.76
CA GLU A 371 -25.19 -19.23 39.31
C GLU A 371 -25.87 -17.97 39.85
N ASP A 372 -25.69 -16.85 39.18
CA ASP A 372 -26.39 -15.60 39.54
C ASP A 372 -27.72 -15.56 38.73
N GLU A 373 -28.82 -15.91 39.38
CA GLU A 373 -30.19 -15.88 38.82
C GLU A 373 -30.57 -14.49 38.27
N ASN A 374 -29.90 -13.41 38.74
CA ASN A 374 -30.12 -12.04 38.27
C ASN A 374 -29.55 -11.81 36.86
N ILE A 375 -28.44 -12.49 36.49
CA ILE A 375 -27.88 -12.40 35.15
C ILE A 375 -28.76 -13.11 34.13
N LYS A 376 -29.38 -14.25 34.48
CA LYS A 376 -30.32 -14.93 33.60
C LYS A 376 -31.58 -14.08 33.32
N LYS A 377 -32.11 -13.35 34.33
CA LYS A 377 -33.24 -12.43 34.12
C LYS A 377 -32.89 -11.23 33.22
N LEU A 378 -31.71 -10.64 33.37
CA LEU A 378 -31.26 -9.57 32.50
C LEU A 378 -31.05 -9.98 31.04
N ILE A 379 -30.64 -11.23 30.79
CA ILE A 379 -30.48 -11.78 29.44
C ILE A 379 -31.85 -12.07 28.80
N GLU A 380 -32.83 -12.54 29.57
CA GLU A 380 -34.18 -12.72 29.06
C GLU A 380 -34.93 -11.43 28.77
N GLU A 381 -34.80 -10.40 29.61
CA GLU A 381 -35.37 -9.09 29.36
C GLU A 381 -34.78 -8.38 28.13
N ASN A 382 -33.49 -8.54 27.84
CA ASN A 382 -32.87 -7.97 26.65
C ASN A 382 -33.30 -8.71 25.36
N LYS A 383 -33.59 -9.99 25.40
CA LYS A 383 -34.12 -10.72 24.23
C LYS A 383 -35.52 -10.27 23.81
N GLU A 384 -36.35 -9.80 24.74
CA GLU A 384 -37.68 -9.23 24.43
C GLU A 384 -37.60 -7.85 23.75
N LEU A 385 -36.49 -7.10 23.93
CA LEU A 385 -36.26 -5.78 23.32
C LEU A 385 -35.81 -5.85 21.86
N GLU A 386 -35.21 -6.96 21.42
CA GLU A 386 -34.81 -7.18 20.04
C GLU A 386 -35.98 -7.53 19.10
N ILE A 387 -37.18 -7.83 19.64
CA ILE A 387 -38.36 -8.13 18.84
C ILE A 387 -39.10 -6.81 18.51
N PRO A 388 -39.36 -6.50 17.23
CA PRO A 388 -40.15 -5.33 16.86
C PRO A 388 -41.49 -5.26 17.61
N ALA A 389 -41.88 -4.05 18.04
CA ALA A 389 -43.01 -3.82 18.95
C ALA A 389 -44.35 -4.43 18.50
N PHE A 390 -44.57 -4.61 17.19
CA PHE A 390 -45.79 -5.24 16.62
C PHE A 390 -45.84 -6.75 16.71
N LEU A 391 -44.75 -7.42 17.06
CA LEU A 391 -44.64 -8.88 17.21
C LEU A 391 -44.67 -9.32 18.69
N ARG A 392 -44.65 -8.41 19.64
CA ARG A 392 -44.69 -8.72 21.06
C ARG A 392 -46.09 -9.21 21.45
N LYS A 393 -46.24 -10.46 21.90
CA LYS A 393 -47.52 -10.97 22.43
C LYS A 393 -47.91 -10.17 23.67
N LYS A 394 -49.12 -9.57 23.68
CA LYS A 394 -49.72 -9.02 24.90
C LYS A 394 -49.88 -10.13 25.93
N LYS A 395 -49.20 -10.05 27.07
CA LYS A 395 -49.56 -10.84 28.25
C LYS A 395 -50.97 -10.46 28.64
N LYS A 396 -51.89 -11.41 28.62
CA LYS A 396 -53.20 -11.29 29.26
C LYS A 396 -52.98 -11.37 30.78
N GLU A 397 -53.51 -10.37 31.49
CA GLU A 397 -53.67 -10.39 32.93
C GLU A 397 -54.55 -11.56 33.38
#